data_c74060e3834266f7dc1e78d932986f78
#
_entry.id   c74060e3834266f7dc1e78d932986f78
#
_cell.length_a   1.000
_cell.length_b   1.000
_cell.length_c   1.000
_cell.angle_alpha   90.00
_cell.angle_beta   90.00
_cell.angle_gamma   90.00
#
_symmetry.space_group_name_H-M   'P 1'
#
loop_
_entity.id
_entity.type
_entity.pdbx_description
1 polymer ?
#
loop_
_entity_poly.entity_id
_entity_poly.type
_entity_poly.pdbx_seq_one_letter_code
_entity_poly.pdbx_strand_id
1 'polypeptide(L)'
;MKGLTQPQTKGLAPRRLAWEVLQAVAAGAYADVALERALREHSLAGADRGLATELAYGAIRRRRSLDAWLDRLGKIPAAKQPPKLRWLLHVGLYQLLWMERIPASAAVNTAVDLAKAVGLARLAPVVNGMLRSALRAREAGQGLETPSDWAAALALEHSLPDWLPPLLLAWRGEQGAAAVAAACNQVPSLDLRVNPLRASRAEVMAALASAGISCHPIDGCPQGLQVEGHKGDLRSWPGYDEGHWCVQDRAAQWVAPLLAAQPGDRILDACAAPGGKTTHLAELVEDQAEIWAVDRSAGRLKRVAANAARLGHGSIQALAADAEQLLENRPQWRGRFQRILIDAPCSGLGTLARHPDARWRMTPAAIEGLLPLQRALLEGLLPLLAESGTLVYATCTIHPAENTAQIQWLLDRHPELK
;
A
#
# COMPACT_ATOMS: atom_id res chain seq x y z
N MET A 1 36.76 -16.44 22.20
CA MET A 1 36.80 -14.97 22.35
C MET A 1 35.35 -14.48 22.38
N LYS A 2 34.83 -14.08 23.54
CA LYS A 2 33.47 -13.57 23.72
C LYS A 2 33.42 -12.13 23.18
N GLY A 3 32.66 -11.92 22.09
CA GLY A 3 32.40 -10.58 21.59
C GLY A 3 31.64 -9.76 22.64
N LEU A 4 32.27 -8.70 23.13
CA LEU A 4 31.64 -7.68 23.96
C LEU A 4 30.50 -7.05 23.14
N THR A 5 29.25 -7.44 23.45
CA THR A 5 28.05 -6.72 23.01
C THR A 5 28.09 -5.34 23.66
N GLN A 6 28.41 -4.30 22.86
CA GLN A 6 28.21 -2.93 23.30
C GLN A 6 26.75 -2.74 23.72
N PRO A 7 26.49 -2.01 24.83
CA PRO A 7 25.13 -1.73 25.25
C PRO A 7 24.40 -1.04 24.09
N GLN A 8 23.35 -1.69 23.57
CA GLN A 8 22.54 -1.12 22.49
C GLN A 8 21.89 0.15 23.02
N THR A 9 22.24 1.29 22.44
CA THR A 9 21.61 2.58 22.76
C THR A 9 20.09 2.43 22.62
N LYS A 10 19.34 2.72 23.67
CA LYS A 10 17.88 2.60 23.70
C LYS A 10 17.27 3.33 22.50
N GLY A 11 16.46 2.62 21.70
CA GLY A 11 15.80 3.16 20.51
C GLY A 11 16.63 3.15 19.22
N LEU A 12 17.84 2.55 19.22
CA LEU A 12 18.65 2.44 17.99
C LEU A 12 18.09 1.41 17.01
N ALA A 13 17.62 0.27 17.53
CA ALA A 13 17.13 -0.84 16.71
C ALA A 13 16.02 -0.46 15.72
N PRO A 14 14.93 0.25 16.11
CA PRO A 14 13.88 0.64 15.15
C PRO A 14 14.38 1.62 14.08
N ARG A 15 15.34 2.49 14.40
CA ARG A 15 15.94 3.42 13.44
C ARG A 15 16.84 2.73 12.45
N ARG A 16 17.60 1.76 12.92
CA ARG A 16 18.42 0.91 12.06
C ARG A 16 17.56 0.12 11.09
N LEU A 17 16.50 -0.52 11.57
CA LEU A 17 15.55 -1.24 10.73
C LEU A 17 14.94 -0.32 9.66
N ALA A 18 14.45 0.87 10.05
CA ALA A 18 13.91 1.83 9.09
C ALA A 18 14.96 2.23 8.02
N TRP A 19 16.20 2.47 8.41
CA TRP A 19 17.28 2.76 7.48
C TRP A 19 17.59 1.60 6.52
N GLU A 20 17.55 0.35 6.99
CA GLU A 20 17.72 -0.84 6.14
C GLU A 20 16.56 -0.98 5.13
N VAL A 21 15.32 -0.73 5.55
CA VAL A 21 14.15 -0.70 4.67
C VAL A 21 14.28 0.37 3.58
N LEU A 22 14.72 1.59 3.94
CA LEU A 22 14.94 2.66 2.95
C LEU A 22 15.96 2.27 1.88
N GLN A 23 17.04 1.59 2.27
CA GLN A 23 18.03 1.10 1.32
C GLN A 23 17.46 0.02 0.40
N ALA A 24 16.70 -0.94 0.94
CA ALA A 24 16.05 -1.98 0.16
C ALA A 24 15.06 -1.40 -0.85
N VAL A 25 14.26 -0.41 -0.44
CA VAL A 25 13.31 0.29 -1.32
C VAL A 25 14.05 1.07 -2.40
N ALA A 26 15.16 1.73 -2.06
CA ALA A 26 15.99 2.43 -3.03
C ALA A 26 16.65 1.48 -4.05
N ALA A 27 16.88 0.21 -3.67
CA ALA A 27 17.35 -0.86 -4.54
C ALA A 27 16.22 -1.56 -5.34
N GLY A 28 14.96 -1.10 -5.24
CA GLY A 28 13.83 -1.58 -6.04
C GLY A 28 12.84 -2.50 -5.30
N ALA A 29 13.05 -2.79 -4.02
CA ALA A 29 12.09 -3.58 -3.24
C ALA A 29 10.79 -2.79 -2.99
N TYR A 30 9.67 -3.50 -2.87
CA TYR A 30 8.42 -2.93 -2.37
C TYR A 30 8.54 -2.65 -0.88
N ALA A 31 7.97 -1.52 -0.42
CA ALA A 31 8.15 -1.07 0.96
C ALA A 31 7.56 -2.05 1.99
N ASP A 32 6.41 -2.63 1.69
CA ASP A 32 5.74 -3.63 2.53
C ASP A 32 6.58 -4.92 2.65
N VAL A 33 7.11 -5.42 1.52
CA VAL A 33 7.96 -6.61 1.49
C VAL A 33 9.28 -6.37 2.24
N ALA A 34 9.91 -5.21 2.02
CA ALA A 34 11.14 -4.84 2.71
C ALA A 34 10.94 -4.70 4.22
N LEU A 35 9.84 -4.05 4.65
CA LEU A 35 9.51 -3.90 6.06
C LEU A 35 9.17 -5.24 6.72
N GLU A 36 8.34 -6.06 6.08
CA GLU A 36 7.98 -7.38 6.62
C GLU A 36 9.21 -8.28 6.80
N ARG A 37 10.11 -8.28 5.81
CA ARG A 37 11.37 -9.01 5.89
C ARG A 37 12.24 -8.51 7.05
N ALA A 38 12.46 -7.20 7.14
CA ALA A 38 13.27 -6.60 8.18
C ALA A 38 12.70 -6.86 9.59
N LEU A 39 11.37 -6.79 9.75
CA LEU A 39 10.69 -7.10 11.02
C LEU A 39 10.79 -8.58 11.42
N ARG A 40 10.93 -9.50 10.47
CA ARG A 40 11.19 -10.92 10.76
C ARG A 40 12.63 -11.17 11.17
N GLU A 41 13.58 -10.48 10.55
CA GLU A 41 15.00 -10.61 10.83
C GLU A 41 15.40 -9.94 12.18
N HIS A 42 14.71 -8.87 12.55
CA HIS A 42 14.97 -8.09 13.76
C HIS A 42 13.77 -8.15 14.73
N SER A 43 13.69 -9.10 15.58
CA SER A 43 12.58 -9.30 16.53
C SER A 43 12.22 -8.05 17.35
N LEU A 44 11.64 -7.03 16.73
CA LEU A 44 11.12 -5.83 17.39
C LEU A 44 9.70 -6.08 17.88
N ALA A 45 9.42 -5.69 19.12
CA ALA A 45 8.10 -5.82 19.72
C ALA A 45 7.47 -4.45 20.04
N GLY A 46 6.15 -4.41 20.07
CA GLY A 46 5.38 -3.28 20.58
C GLY A 46 5.73 -1.94 19.94
N ALA A 47 6.08 -0.96 20.78
CA ALA A 47 6.33 0.41 20.38
C ALA A 47 7.50 0.55 19.38
N ASP A 48 8.54 -0.28 19.48
CA ASP A 48 9.71 -0.23 18.59
C ASP A 48 9.34 -0.68 17.17
N ARG A 49 8.47 -1.68 17.05
CA ARG A 49 7.91 -2.10 15.74
C ARG A 49 7.12 -0.96 15.09
N GLY A 50 6.24 -0.31 15.87
CA GLY A 50 5.48 0.85 15.41
C GLY A 50 6.38 2.01 14.97
N LEU A 51 7.41 2.32 15.77
CA LEU A 51 8.38 3.36 15.44
C LEU A 51 9.16 3.05 14.16
N ALA A 52 9.63 1.83 13.98
CA ALA A 52 10.35 1.42 12.77
C ALA A 52 9.46 1.55 11.52
N THR A 53 8.20 1.12 11.63
CA THR A 53 7.20 1.23 10.56
C THR A 53 6.96 2.70 10.19
N GLU A 54 6.68 3.55 11.18
CA GLU A 54 6.44 4.98 10.99
C GLU A 54 7.65 5.68 10.34
N LEU A 55 8.87 5.41 10.83
CA LEU A 55 10.09 5.98 10.27
C LEU A 55 10.33 5.55 8.81
N ALA A 56 10.12 4.28 8.50
CA ALA A 56 10.31 3.78 7.14
C ALA A 56 9.27 4.37 6.17
N TYR A 57 7.98 4.21 6.46
CA TYR A 57 6.92 4.70 5.58
C TYR A 57 6.87 6.22 5.51
N GLY A 58 7.10 6.90 6.64
CA GLY A 58 7.13 8.35 6.70
C GLY A 58 8.28 8.96 5.90
N ALA A 59 9.50 8.40 6.01
CA ALA A 59 10.63 8.86 5.22
C ALA A 59 10.44 8.57 3.72
N ILE A 60 9.86 7.43 3.33
CA ILE A 60 9.51 7.14 1.94
C ILE A 60 8.48 8.15 1.44
N ARG A 61 7.43 8.42 2.22
CA ARG A 61 6.36 9.37 1.90
C ARG A 61 6.88 10.78 1.70
N ARG A 62 7.82 11.22 2.54
CA ARG A 62 8.38 12.58 2.55
C ARG A 62 9.72 12.70 1.83
N ARG A 63 10.09 11.72 1.00
CA ARG A 63 11.40 11.65 0.33
C ARG A 63 11.81 12.95 -0.36
N ARG A 64 10.93 13.58 -1.17
CA ARG A 64 11.23 14.82 -1.89
C ARG A 64 11.48 15.98 -0.93
N SER A 65 10.60 16.16 0.06
CA SER A 65 10.76 17.23 1.05
C SER A 65 12.03 17.01 1.89
N LEU A 66 12.37 15.76 2.21
CA LEU A 66 13.61 15.40 2.91
C LEU A 66 14.84 15.69 2.05
N ASP A 67 14.81 15.38 0.75
CA ASP A 67 15.88 15.72 -0.18
C ASP A 67 16.07 17.24 -0.27
N ALA A 68 14.99 18.01 -0.40
CA ALA A 68 15.04 19.47 -0.43
C ALA A 68 15.65 20.06 0.85
N TRP A 69 15.37 19.47 2.01
CA TRP A 69 16.05 19.85 3.26
C TRP A 69 17.54 19.53 3.20
N LEU A 70 17.95 18.39 2.66
CA LEU A 70 19.37 18.05 2.49
C LEU A 70 20.07 19.01 1.53
N ASP A 71 19.42 19.40 0.44
CA ASP A 71 19.94 20.36 -0.55
C ASP A 71 20.13 21.75 0.07
N ARG A 72 19.18 22.19 0.90
CA ARG A 72 19.28 23.47 1.64
C ARG A 72 20.38 23.49 2.67
N LEU A 73 20.56 22.39 3.41
CA LEU A 73 21.47 22.31 4.57
C LEU A 73 22.88 21.87 4.19
N GLY A 74 23.04 21.17 3.09
CA GLY A 74 24.29 20.55 2.68
C GLY A 74 24.98 21.29 1.53
N LYS A 75 26.30 21.11 1.44
CA LYS A 75 27.10 21.58 0.28
C LYS A 75 26.97 20.63 -0.93
N ILE A 76 26.58 19.39 -0.70
CA ILE A 76 26.45 18.34 -1.73
C ILE A 76 24.97 18.04 -1.89
N PRO A 77 24.40 18.16 -3.09
CA PRO A 77 23.00 17.82 -3.36
C PRO A 77 22.63 16.40 -2.90
N ALA A 78 21.42 16.22 -2.40
CA ALA A 78 20.93 14.96 -1.88
C ALA A 78 21.11 13.78 -2.87
N ALA A 79 20.88 14.04 -4.16
CA ALA A 79 21.05 13.05 -5.22
C ALA A 79 22.51 12.59 -5.42
N LYS A 80 23.48 13.40 -5.01
CA LYS A 80 24.92 13.11 -5.10
C LYS A 80 25.53 12.61 -3.79
N GLN A 81 24.77 12.60 -2.70
CA GLN A 81 25.25 12.07 -1.44
C GLN A 81 25.38 10.54 -1.48
N PRO A 82 26.33 9.95 -0.70
CA PRO A 82 26.40 8.50 -0.55
C PRO A 82 25.02 7.94 -0.11
N PRO A 83 24.44 6.95 -0.78
CA PRO A 83 23.09 6.47 -0.49
C PRO A 83 22.88 6.12 1.00
N LYS A 84 23.82 5.41 1.62
CA LYS A 84 23.74 5.07 3.04
C LYS A 84 23.62 6.28 3.96
N LEU A 85 24.36 7.37 3.66
CA LEU A 85 24.29 8.62 4.42
C LEU A 85 22.95 9.33 4.19
N ARG A 86 22.52 9.47 2.92
CA ARG A 86 21.24 10.11 2.55
C ARG A 86 20.06 9.47 3.28
N TRP A 87 19.95 8.15 3.26
CA TRP A 87 18.85 7.45 3.92
C TRP A 87 18.93 7.54 5.45
N LEU A 88 20.12 7.59 6.03
CA LEU A 88 20.29 7.83 7.46
C LEU A 88 19.82 9.25 7.85
N LEU A 89 20.19 10.24 7.05
CA LEU A 89 19.75 11.63 7.25
C LEU A 89 18.24 11.77 7.06
N HIS A 90 17.62 11.02 6.13
CA HIS A 90 16.16 10.98 6.00
C HIS A 90 15.49 10.50 7.29
N VAL A 91 15.98 9.42 7.90
CA VAL A 91 15.46 8.93 9.19
C VAL A 91 15.61 10.00 10.29
N GLY A 92 16.75 10.70 10.34
CA GLY A 92 16.99 11.77 11.32
C GLY A 92 16.09 12.99 11.10
N LEU A 93 16.02 13.49 9.86
CA LEU A 93 15.21 14.65 9.48
C LEU A 93 13.71 14.38 9.65
N TYR A 94 13.24 13.19 9.27
CA TYR A 94 11.83 12.83 9.44
C TYR A 94 11.40 12.93 10.91
N GLN A 95 12.23 12.43 11.83
CA GLN A 95 11.96 12.56 13.27
C GLN A 95 11.90 14.02 13.72
N LEU A 96 12.84 14.85 13.26
CA LEU A 96 12.90 16.25 13.65
C LEU A 96 11.73 17.08 13.09
N LEU A 97 11.25 16.77 11.89
CA LEU A 97 10.33 17.65 11.16
C LEU A 97 8.86 17.19 11.25
N TRP A 98 8.61 15.88 11.45
CA TRP A 98 7.25 15.32 11.42
C TRP A 98 6.85 14.47 12.64
N MET A 99 7.78 14.23 13.60
CA MET A 99 7.46 13.41 14.76
C MET A 99 7.54 14.23 16.06
N GLU A 100 6.45 14.86 16.45
CA GLU A 100 6.38 15.75 17.62
C GLU A 100 6.68 15.03 18.95
N ARG A 101 6.38 13.74 19.05
CA ARG A 101 6.58 12.94 20.27
C ARG A 101 8.03 12.52 20.51
N ILE A 102 8.92 12.74 19.54
CA ILE A 102 10.34 12.41 19.68
C ILE A 102 11.11 13.68 20.03
N PRO A 103 11.78 13.72 21.22
CA PRO A 103 12.62 14.86 21.57
C PRO A 103 13.72 15.08 20.51
N ALA A 104 13.94 16.33 20.13
CA ALA A 104 14.92 16.69 19.10
C ALA A 104 16.34 16.18 19.44
N SER A 105 16.74 16.24 20.71
CA SER A 105 18.02 15.70 21.19
C SER A 105 18.11 14.18 20.95
N ALA A 106 17.03 13.44 21.18
CA ALA A 106 16.99 12.00 20.95
C ALA A 106 17.09 11.67 19.44
N ALA A 107 16.40 12.43 18.56
CA ALA A 107 16.50 12.27 17.13
C ALA A 107 17.94 12.47 16.61
N VAL A 108 18.61 13.55 17.06
CA VAL A 108 20.00 13.84 16.68
C VAL A 108 20.96 12.79 17.22
N ASN A 109 20.90 12.49 18.52
CA ASN A 109 21.85 11.57 19.17
C ASN A 109 21.75 10.16 18.59
N THR A 110 20.52 9.64 18.42
CA THR A 110 20.32 8.30 17.85
C THR A 110 20.73 8.22 16.37
N ALA A 111 20.59 9.28 15.57
CA ALA A 111 21.10 9.32 14.20
C ALA A 111 22.64 9.29 14.16
N VAL A 112 23.30 10.02 15.05
CA VAL A 112 24.76 9.99 15.22
C VAL A 112 25.25 8.60 15.64
N ASP A 113 24.57 7.96 16.59
CA ASP A 113 24.91 6.62 17.05
C ASP A 113 24.65 5.57 15.95
N LEU A 114 23.56 5.74 15.19
CA LEU A 114 23.30 4.91 14.01
C LEU A 114 24.45 5.03 12.99
N ALA A 115 24.93 6.24 12.69
CA ALA A 115 26.04 6.43 11.76
C ALA A 115 27.30 5.68 12.22
N LYS A 116 27.62 5.71 13.52
CA LYS A 116 28.74 4.94 14.07
C LYS A 116 28.52 3.43 13.93
N ALA A 117 27.31 2.96 14.22
CA ALA A 117 26.97 1.54 14.23
C ALA A 117 26.94 0.90 12.82
N VAL A 118 26.66 1.69 11.76
CA VAL A 118 26.52 1.19 10.37
C VAL A 118 27.74 1.46 9.48
N GLY A 119 28.88 1.72 10.07
CA GLY A 119 30.14 1.94 9.35
C GLY A 119 30.32 3.34 8.76
N LEU A 120 29.50 4.31 9.19
CA LEU A 120 29.58 5.72 8.78
C LEU A 120 30.19 6.62 9.88
N ALA A 121 31.02 6.07 10.79
CA ALA A 121 31.56 6.78 11.94
C ALA A 121 32.30 8.09 11.56
N ARG A 122 33.03 8.11 10.44
CA ARG A 122 33.70 9.30 9.91
C ARG A 122 32.74 10.42 9.49
N LEU A 123 31.48 10.08 9.16
CA LEU A 123 30.43 11.01 8.75
C LEU A 123 29.51 11.42 9.92
N ALA A 124 29.72 10.87 11.11
CA ALA A 124 28.94 11.24 12.31
C ALA A 124 28.94 12.74 12.62
N PRO A 125 30.07 13.49 12.46
CA PRO A 125 30.04 14.95 12.60
C PRO A 125 29.15 15.66 11.57
N VAL A 126 29.11 15.15 10.32
CA VAL A 126 28.25 15.67 9.24
C VAL A 126 26.80 15.44 9.61
N VAL A 127 26.43 14.24 10.05
CA VAL A 127 25.07 13.91 10.50
C VAL A 127 24.63 14.86 11.63
N ASN A 128 25.47 15.01 12.65
CA ASN A 128 25.18 15.92 13.77
C ASN A 128 25.02 17.38 13.31
N GLY A 129 25.92 17.86 12.45
CA GLY A 129 25.90 19.23 11.93
C GLY A 129 24.63 19.52 11.13
N MET A 130 24.27 18.64 10.19
CA MET A 130 23.08 18.80 9.35
C MET A 130 21.79 18.76 10.18
N LEU A 131 21.63 17.79 11.07
CA LEU A 131 20.43 17.66 11.90
C LEU A 131 20.28 18.83 12.88
N ARG A 132 21.37 19.32 13.48
CA ARG A 132 21.32 20.55 14.33
C ARG A 132 20.99 21.79 13.51
N SER A 133 21.44 21.88 12.26
CA SER A 133 21.08 22.99 11.37
C SER A 133 19.60 22.94 10.97
N ALA A 134 19.06 21.76 10.69
CA ALA A 134 17.62 21.56 10.47
C ALA A 134 16.80 21.99 11.70
N LEU A 135 17.26 21.60 12.91
CA LEU A 135 16.58 21.95 14.15
C LEU A 135 16.54 23.47 14.36
N ARG A 136 17.69 24.17 14.19
CA ARG A 136 17.75 25.63 14.28
C ARG A 136 16.85 26.31 13.26
N ALA A 137 16.83 25.84 12.02
CA ALA A 137 15.96 26.38 10.98
C ALA A 137 14.48 26.24 11.36
N ARG A 138 14.09 25.07 11.88
CA ARG A 138 12.72 24.82 12.37
C ARG A 138 12.35 25.75 13.53
N GLU A 139 13.23 25.89 14.52
CA GLU A 139 13.02 26.75 15.70
C GLU A 139 12.92 28.23 15.30
N ALA A 140 13.63 28.64 14.25
CA ALA A 140 13.56 30.00 13.68
C ALA A 140 12.36 30.20 12.71
N GLY A 141 11.48 29.21 12.55
CA GLY A 141 10.35 29.28 11.64
C GLY A 141 10.75 29.27 10.13
N GLN A 142 11.99 28.88 9.82
CA GLN A 142 12.54 28.89 8.48
C GLN A 142 12.26 27.54 7.79
N GLY A 143 11.19 27.50 6.98
CA GLY A 143 10.84 26.35 6.13
C GLY A 143 11.63 26.26 4.83
N LEU A 144 11.28 25.32 3.97
CA LEU A 144 11.74 25.27 2.58
C LEU A 144 11.14 26.45 1.81
N GLU A 145 11.89 26.99 0.86
CA GLU A 145 11.36 28.01 -0.05
C GLU A 145 10.31 27.35 -0.96
N THR A 146 9.14 27.99 -1.05
CA THR A 146 8.05 27.52 -1.92
C THR A 146 8.37 27.94 -3.36
N PRO A 147 8.44 27.02 -4.30
CA PRO A 147 8.59 27.34 -5.72
C PRO A 147 7.47 28.27 -6.22
N SER A 148 7.77 29.15 -7.17
CA SER A 148 6.78 30.02 -7.80
C SER A 148 5.83 29.25 -8.74
N ASP A 149 6.31 28.18 -9.35
CA ASP A 149 5.47 27.28 -10.14
C ASP A 149 4.54 26.45 -9.23
N TRP A 150 3.25 26.49 -9.53
CA TRP A 150 2.21 25.83 -8.73
C TRP A 150 2.43 24.31 -8.62
N ALA A 151 2.78 23.65 -9.73
CA ALA A 151 2.99 22.19 -9.74
C ALA A 151 4.23 21.80 -8.93
N ALA A 152 5.32 22.59 -9.05
CA ALA A 152 6.52 22.39 -8.27
C ALA A 152 6.29 22.65 -6.77
N ALA A 153 5.50 23.67 -6.42
CA ALA A 153 5.10 23.96 -5.05
C ALA A 153 4.31 22.81 -4.45
N LEU A 154 3.28 22.31 -5.15
CA LEU A 154 2.48 21.17 -4.72
C LEU A 154 3.34 19.89 -4.57
N ALA A 155 4.25 19.65 -5.52
CA ALA A 155 5.17 18.54 -5.48
C ALA A 155 6.09 18.59 -4.25
N LEU A 156 6.60 19.76 -3.89
CA LEU A 156 7.47 19.93 -2.72
C LEU A 156 6.70 19.78 -1.41
N GLU A 157 5.56 20.43 -1.29
CA GLU A 157 4.71 20.42 -0.08
C GLU A 157 4.24 19.01 0.26
N HIS A 158 3.74 18.29 -0.75
CA HIS A 158 3.17 16.96 -0.57
C HIS A 158 4.13 15.82 -0.90
N SER A 159 5.39 16.13 -1.23
CA SER A 159 6.43 15.14 -1.54
C SER A 159 5.99 14.19 -2.67
N LEU A 160 5.60 14.77 -3.81
CA LEU A 160 5.21 14.05 -5.03
C LEU A 160 6.32 14.12 -6.08
N PRO A 161 6.40 13.16 -7.02
CA PRO A 161 7.27 13.27 -8.19
C PRO A 161 6.79 14.39 -9.13
N ASP A 162 7.70 15.01 -9.88
CA ASP A 162 7.42 16.19 -10.71
C ASP A 162 6.32 15.98 -11.76
N TRP A 163 6.20 14.76 -12.27
CA TRP A 163 5.23 14.43 -13.31
C TRP A 163 3.78 14.35 -12.81
N LEU A 164 3.56 14.11 -11.50
CA LEU A 164 2.21 13.84 -10.98
C LEU A 164 1.35 15.08 -10.77
N PRO A 165 1.84 16.20 -10.18
CA PRO A 165 1.01 17.39 -9.96
C PRO A 165 0.40 17.98 -11.24
N PRO A 166 1.09 18.10 -12.40
CA PRO A 166 0.48 18.56 -13.63
C PRO A 166 -0.67 17.67 -14.11
N LEU A 167 -0.56 16.35 -13.95
CA LEU A 167 -1.63 15.42 -14.28
C LEU A 167 -2.82 15.56 -13.34
N LEU A 168 -2.59 15.69 -12.04
CA LEU A 168 -3.66 15.92 -11.07
C LEU A 168 -4.41 17.22 -11.38
N LEU A 169 -3.69 18.27 -11.74
CA LEU A 169 -4.28 19.54 -12.17
C LEU A 169 -5.20 19.36 -13.38
N ALA A 170 -4.71 18.67 -14.40
CA ALA A 170 -5.47 18.41 -15.62
C ALA A 170 -6.74 17.56 -15.36
N TRP A 171 -6.71 16.64 -14.42
CA TRP A 171 -7.83 15.74 -14.13
C TRP A 171 -8.86 16.30 -13.15
N ARG A 172 -8.45 17.16 -12.21
CA ARG A 172 -9.24 17.53 -11.04
C ARG A 172 -9.31 19.04 -10.76
N GLY A 173 -8.62 19.86 -11.55
CA GLY A 173 -8.44 21.29 -11.25
C GLY A 173 -7.57 21.50 -10.01
N GLU A 174 -7.27 22.75 -9.66
CA GLU A 174 -6.37 23.09 -8.56
C GLU A 174 -6.83 22.55 -7.21
N GLN A 175 -8.09 22.75 -6.84
CA GLN A 175 -8.65 22.30 -5.57
C GLN A 175 -8.63 20.78 -5.44
N GLY A 176 -9.05 20.07 -6.50
CA GLY A 176 -9.05 18.62 -6.52
C GLY A 176 -7.66 18.03 -6.48
N ALA A 177 -6.70 18.62 -7.19
CA ALA A 177 -5.31 18.22 -7.19
C ALA A 177 -4.67 18.39 -5.80
N ALA A 178 -4.91 19.53 -5.13
CA ALA A 178 -4.44 19.78 -3.78
C ALA A 178 -5.03 18.80 -2.77
N ALA A 179 -6.34 18.52 -2.87
CA ALA A 179 -7.01 17.54 -2.01
C ALA A 179 -6.44 16.12 -2.16
N VAL A 180 -6.20 15.66 -3.41
CA VAL A 180 -5.57 14.36 -3.68
C VAL A 180 -4.14 14.33 -3.15
N ALA A 181 -3.35 15.38 -3.39
CA ALA A 181 -1.97 15.48 -2.91
C ALA A 181 -1.89 15.41 -1.37
N ALA A 182 -2.78 16.11 -0.68
CA ALA A 182 -2.90 16.05 0.79
C ALA A 182 -3.29 14.64 1.26
N ALA A 183 -4.29 14.02 0.62
CA ALA A 183 -4.76 12.66 0.95
C ALA A 183 -3.65 11.60 0.81
N CYS A 184 -2.76 11.74 -0.18
CA CYS A 184 -1.61 10.84 -0.35
C CYS A 184 -0.65 10.81 0.85
N ASN A 185 -0.71 11.81 1.73
CA ASN A 185 0.16 11.94 2.90
C ASN A 185 -0.54 11.62 4.22
N GLN A 186 -1.82 11.38 4.21
CA GLN A 186 -2.55 10.96 5.41
C GLN A 186 -2.15 9.55 5.83
N VAL A 187 -2.21 9.28 7.13
CA VAL A 187 -2.09 7.92 7.65
C VAL A 187 -3.35 7.17 7.24
N PRO A 188 -3.23 6.08 6.47
CA PRO A 188 -4.41 5.34 6.04
C PRO A 188 -5.11 4.69 7.23
N SER A 189 -6.44 4.66 7.20
CA SER A 189 -7.23 3.91 8.17
C SER A 189 -6.91 2.42 8.10
N LEU A 190 -7.02 1.73 9.23
CA LEU A 190 -7.05 0.27 9.26
C LEU A 190 -8.51 -0.17 9.16
N ASP A 191 -8.86 -0.75 8.03
CA ASP A 191 -10.20 -1.24 7.76
C ASP A 191 -10.22 -2.76 7.78
N LEU A 192 -11.20 -3.33 8.48
CA LEU A 192 -11.47 -4.77 8.52
C LEU A 192 -12.75 -5.06 7.75
N ARG A 193 -12.81 -6.22 7.12
CA ARG A 193 -14.04 -6.82 6.62
C ARG A 193 -14.38 -8.02 7.50
N VAL A 194 -15.56 -7.99 8.09
CA VAL A 194 -16.11 -9.10 8.87
C VAL A 194 -16.57 -10.19 7.91
N ASN A 195 -16.27 -11.44 8.23
CA ASN A 195 -16.78 -12.62 7.55
C ASN A 195 -18.14 -13.03 8.16
N PRO A 196 -19.27 -12.74 7.49
CA PRO A 196 -20.59 -12.98 8.03
C PRO A 196 -20.93 -14.48 8.19
N LEU A 197 -20.15 -15.36 7.55
CA LEU A 197 -20.31 -16.83 7.68
C LEU A 197 -19.72 -17.37 8.99
N ARG A 198 -18.95 -16.54 9.71
CA ARG A 198 -18.24 -16.94 10.94
C ARG A 198 -18.68 -16.13 12.16
N ALA A 199 -18.93 -14.84 11.99
CA ALA A 199 -19.35 -13.96 13.07
C ALA A 199 -20.13 -12.76 12.53
N SER A 200 -21.04 -12.22 13.31
CA SER A 200 -21.69 -10.95 13.04
C SER A 200 -20.74 -9.77 13.29
N ARG A 201 -21.01 -8.64 12.67
CA ARG A 201 -20.27 -7.40 12.91
C ARG A 201 -20.28 -6.97 14.37
N ALA A 202 -21.42 -7.16 15.07
CA ALA A 202 -21.56 -6.82 16.47
C ALA A 202 -20.68 -7.71 17.38
N GLU A 203 -20.61 -9.01 17.12
CA GLU A 203 -19.74 -9.94 17.87
C GLU A 203 -18.27 -9.59 17.70
N VAL A 204 -17.82 -9.29 16.46
CA VAL A 204 -16.45 -8.87 16.20
C VAL A 204 -16.12 -7.57 16.92
N MET A 205 -17.01 -6.58 16.86
CA MET A 205 -16.83 -5.31 17.59
C MET A 205 -16.72 -5.53 19.10
N ALA A 206 -17.59 -6.36 19.70
CA ALA A 206 -17.55 -6.67 21.12
C ALA A 206 -16.27 -7.39 21.53
N ALA A 207 -15.79 -8.36 20.72
CA ALA A 207 -14.55 -9.07 20.96
C ALA A 207 -13.33 -8.15 20.90
N LEU A 208 -13.25 -7.28 19.89
CA LEU A 208 -12.18 -6.27 19.75
C LEU A 208 -12.21 -5.26 20.91
N ALA A 209 -13.40 -4.76 21.29
CA ALA A 209 -13.54 -3.84 22.42
C ALA A 209 -13.07 -4.46 23.74
N SER A 210 -13.38 -5.74 23.99
CA SER A 210 -12.90 -6.48 25.17
C SER A 210 -11.39 -6.62 25.23
N ALA A 211 -10.72 -6.58 24.07
CA ALA A 211 -9.26 -6.53 23.96
C ALA A 211 -8.68 -5.11 23.95
N GLY A 212 -9.50 -4.07 24.21
CA GLY A 212 -9.08 -2.67 24.22
C GLY A 212 -8.84 -2.07 22.84
N ILE A 213 -9.46 -2.63 21.80
CA ILE A 213 -9.37 -2.18 20.41
C ILE A 213 -10.69 -1.51 20.04
N SER A 214 -10.66 -0.19 19.85
CA SER A 214 -11.83 0.58 19.43
C SER A 214 -12.02 0.48 17.91
N CYS A 215 -13.26 0.23 17.50
CA CYS A 215 -13.64 0.23 16.10
C CYS A 215 -15.09 0.68 15.91
N HIS A 216 -15.41 1.15 14.71
CA HIS A 216 -16.77 1.58 14.36
C HIS A 216 -17.14 1.09 12.95
N PRO A 217 -18.41 0.94 12.65
CA PRO A 217 -18.90 0.58 11.32
C PRO A 217 -18.44 1.57 10.25
N ILE A 218 -18.18 1.05 9.05
CA ILE A 218 -17.93 1.87 7.87
C ILE A 218 -19.26 2.07 7.14
N ASP A 219 -19.63 3.32 6.92
CA ASP A 219 -20.85 3.66 6.18
C ASP A 219 -20.80 3.09 4.76
N GLY A 220 -21.92 2.49 4.33
CA GLY A 220 -22.04 1.87 3.02
C GLY A 220 -21.26 0.54 2.86
N CYS A 221 -20.55 0.06 3.90
CA CYS A 221 -19.91 -1.25 3.91
C CYS A 221 -20.52 -2.12 5.01
N PRO A 222 -21.54 -2.96 4.71
CA PRO A 222 -22.25 -3.74 5.75
C PRO A 222 -21.36 -4.62 6.62
N GLN A 223 -20.27 -5.13 6.05
CA GLN A 223 -19.27 -5.96 6.73
C GLN A 223 -18.05 -5.16 7.23
N GLY A 224 -18.00 -3.85 6.93
CA GLY A 224 -16.84 -3.00 7.17
C GLY A 224 -16.75 -2.49 8.60
N LEU A 225 -15.53 -2.55 9.16
CA LEU A 225 -15.16 -1.91 10.43
C LEU A 225 -13.91 -1.06 10.24
N GLN A 226 -13.93 0.18 10.71
CA GLN A 226 -12.73 1.00 10.84
C GLN A 226 -12.17 0.89 12.26
N VAL A 227 -10.89 0.59 12.38
CA VAL A 227 -10.21 0.52 13.67
C VAL A 227 -9.59 1.86 14.01
N GLU A 228 -9.79 2.34 15.24
CA GLU A 228 -9.20 3.56 15.78
C GLU A 228 -7.86 3.26 16.43
N GLY A 229 -6.81 3.82 15.86
CA GLY A 229 -5.45 3.58 16.32
C GLY A 229 -5.16 2.08 16.37
N HIS A 230 -4.04 1.63 15.94
CA HIS A 230 -3.73 0.20 16.04
C HIS A 230 -2.45 -0.01 16.82
N LYS A 231 -2.48 -1.03 17.65
CA LYS A 231 -1.35 -1.41 18.50
C LYS A 231 -1.08 -2.90 18.33
N GLY A 232 0.17 -3.25 18.00
CA GLY A 232 0.62 -4.63 17.99
C GLY A 232 0.40 -5.39 16.68
N ASP A 233 0.48 -6.71 16.76
CA ASP A 233 0.31 -7.63 15.63
C ASP A 233 -1.16 -7.98 15.48
N LEU A 234 -1.74 -7.69 14.33
CA LEU A 234 -3.14 -7.98 14.02
C LEU A 234 -3.49 -9.46 14.15
N ARG A 235 -2.51 -10.35 13.97
CA ARG A 235 -2.70 -11.80 14.10
C ARG A 235 -2.99 -12.24 15.53
N SER A 236 -2.63 -11.42 16.52
CA SER A 236 -2.95 -11.69 17.92
C SER A 236 -4.30 -11.14 18.38
N TRP A 237 -5.05 -10.50 17.48
CA TRP A 237 -6.35 -9.92 17.82
C TRP A 237 -7.45 -10.99 17.81
N PRO A 238 -8.47 -10.86 18.69
CA PRO A 238 -9.59 -11.79 18.74
C PRO A 238 -10.25 -11.96 17.37
N GLY A 239 -10.55 -13.19 17.00
CA GLY A 239 -11.23 -13.54 15.77
C GLY A 239 -10.36 -13.61 14.51
N TYR A 240 -9.04 -13.34 14.62
CA TYR A 240 -8.16 -13.46 13.44
C TYR A 240 -7.97 -14.91 13.00
N ASP A 241 -7.53 -15.77 13.91
CA ASP A 241 -7.26 -17.19 13.60
C ASP A 241 -8.57 -17.95 13.35
N GLU A 242 -9.67 -17.54 13.99
CA GLU A 242 -11.01 -18.11 13.80
C GLU A 242 -11.64 -17.69 12.46
N GLY A 243 -11.01 -16.78 11.73
CA GLY A 243 -11.50 -16.32 10.43
C GLY A 243 -12.73 -15.41 10.50
N HIS A 244 -12.95 -14.73 11.64
CA HIS A 244 -14.09 -13.83 11.83
C HIS A 244 -13.97 -12.54 11.01
N TRP A 245 -12.76 -12.17 10.60
CA TRP A 245 -12.50 -10.98 9.81
C TRP A 245 -11.17 -11.06 9.05
N CYS A 246 -11.00 -10.17 8.08
CA CYS A 246 -9.73 -9.92 7.41
C CYS A 246 -9.49 -8.43 7.24
N VAL A 247 -8.23 -8.05 6.94
CA VAL A 247 -7.88 -6.67 6.58
C VAL A 247 -8.24 -6.44 5.13
N GLN A 248 -9.08 -5.45 4.87
CA GLN A 248 -9.38 -4.99 3.52
C GLN A 248 -9.77 -3.51 3.52
N ASP A 249 -9.12 -2.75 2.64
CA ASP A 249 -9.45 -1.33 2.44
C ASP A 249 -10.94 -1.15 2.09
N ARG A 250 -11.57 -0.11 2.65
CA ARG A 250 -13.00 0.17 2.42
C ARG A 250 -13.34 0.31 0.94
N ALA A 251 -12.48 0.95 0.14
CA ALA A 251 -12.72 1.08 -1.29
C ALA A 251 -12.69 -0.29 -2.00
N ALA A 252 -11.82 -1.21 -1.56
CA ALA A 252 -11.78 -2.57 -2.08
C ALA A 252 -13.01 -3.41 -1.65
N GLN A 253 -13.65 -3.08 -0.52
CA GLN A 253 -14.89 -3.74 -0.07
C GLN A 253 -16.10 -3.41 -0.95
N TRP A 254 -16.07 -2.30 -1.68
CA TRP A 254 -17.14 -1.93 -2.63
C TRP A 254 -17.12 -2.74 -3.92
N VAL A 255 -16.01 -3.39 -4.26
CA VAL A 255 -15.83 -3.99 -5.59
C VAL A 255 -16.62 -5.29 -5.76
N ALA A 256 -16.47 -6.26 -4.83
CA ALA A 256 -17.15 -7.55 -4.95
C ALA A 256 -18.68 -7.45 -5.02
N PRO A 257 -19.36 -6.57 -4.22
CA PRO A 257 -20.81 -6.39 -4.31
C PRO A 257 -21.32 -5.94 -5.69
N LEU A 258 -20.50 -5.22 -6.48
CA LEU A 258 -20.89 -4.78 -7.83
C LEU A 258 -21.14 -5.94 -8.80
N LEU A 259 -20.58 -7.11 -8.54
CA LEU A 259 -20.84 -8.30 -9.34
C LEU A 259 -22.25 -8.85 -9.14
N ALA A 260 -22.94 -8.49 -8.05
CA ALA A 260 -24.26 -9.03 -7.70
C ALA A 260 -24.29 -10.57 -7.79
N ALA A 261 -23.21 -11.23 -7.38
CA ALA A 261 -23.07 -12.67 -7.45
C ALA A 261 -24.10 -13.39 -6.57
N GLN A 262 -24.57 -14.54 -7.02
CA GLN A 262 -25.57 -15.35 -6.34
C GLN A 262 -25.03 -16.73 -5.99
N PRO A 263 -25.56 -17.40 -4.95
CA PRO A 263 -25.29 -18.82 -4.73
C PRO A 263 -25.56 -19.64 -5.98
N GLY A 264 -24.63 -20.54 -6.32
CA GLY A 264 -24.67 -21.36 -7.54
C GLY A 264 -24.00 -20.74 -8.77
N ASP A 265 -23.62 -19.46 -8.75
CA ASP A 265 -22.88 -18.84 -9.85
C ASP A 265 -21.50 -19.49 -10.03
N ARG A 266 -21.03 -19.47 -11.28
CA ARG A 266 -19.63 -19.70 -11.60
C ARG A 266 -18.93 -18.37 -11.76
N ILE A 267 -17.93 -18.10 -10.91
CA ILE A 267 -17.29 -16.82 -10.74
C ILE A 267 -15.81 -16.94 -11.12
N LEU A 268 -15.29 -15.97 -11.86
CA LEU A 268 -13.88 -15.83 -12.18
C LEU A 268 -13.33 -14.53 -11.57
N ASP A 269 -12.34 -14.65 -10.71
CA ASP A 269 -11.48 -13.52 -10.27
C ASP A 269 -10.15 -13.63 -11.00
N ALA A 270 -9.94 -12.79 -12.01
CA ALA A 270 -8.91 -12.96 -13.02
C ALA A 270 -7.51 -12.45 -12.61
N CYS A 271 -7.42 -11.62 -11.58
CA CYS A 271 -6.16 -11.12 -11.03
C CYS A 271 -6.21 -11.19 -9.50
N ALA A 272 -6.50 -12.39 -8.99
CA ALA A 272 -7.06 -12.63 -7.67
C ALA A 272 -6.15 -12.29 -6.47
N ALA A 273 -4.83 -12.42 -6.64
CA ALA A 273 -3.92 -12.33 -5.50
C ALA A 273 -3.78 -10.90 -4.94
N PRO A 274 -3.86 -10.74 -3.60
CA PRO A 274 -3.70 -11.73 -2.54
C PRO A 274 -5.00 -12.41 -2.03
N GLY A 275 -6.15 -12.22 -2.68
CA GLY A 275 -7.39 -12.94 -2.38
C GLY A 275 -8.44 -12.17 -1.58
N GLY A 276 -8.23 -10.88 -1.31
CA GLY A 276 -9.19 -10.09 -0.54
C GLY A 276 -10.56 -9.96 -1.22
N LYS A 277 -10.60 -9.76 -2.53
CA LYS A 277 -11.85 -9.70 -3.31
C LYS A 277 -12.43 -11.09 -3.55
N THR A 278 -11.58 -12.08 -3.83
CA THR A 278 -11.98 -13.49 -3.98
C THR A 278 -12.72 -14.02 -2.75
N THR A 279 -12.14 -13.82 -1.54
CA THR A 279 -12.77 -14.25 -0.29
C THR A 279 -14.04 -13.47 0.02
N HIS A 280 -14.11 -12.18 -0.39
CA HIS A 280 -15.33 -11.40 -0.27
C HIS A 280 -16.45 -11.96 -1.16
N LEU A 281 -16.13 -12.38 -2.39
CA LEU A 281 -17.08 -13.05 -3.26
C LEU A 281 -17.62 -14.33 -2.63
N ALA A 282 -16.75 -15.17 -2.04
CA ALA A 282 -17.18 -16.38 -1.35
C ALA A 282 -18.14 -16.08 -0.18
N GLU A 283 -17.87 -15.02 0.60
CA GLU A 283 -18.76 -14.59 1.68
C GLU A 283 -20.13 -14.13 1.15
N LEU A 284 -20.16 -13.36 0.05
CA LEU A 284 -21.39 -12.83 -0.54
C LEU A 284 -22.31 -13.92 -1.12
N VAL A 285 -21.73 -15.02 -1.57
CA VAL A 285 -22.47 -16.17 -2.13
C VAL A 285 -22.61 -17.31 -1.11
N GLU A 286 -22.43 -17.03 0.19
CA GLU A 286 -22.55 -18.02 1.28
C GLU A 286 -21.66 -19.26 1.09
N ASP A 287 -20.49 -19.09 0.43
CA ASP A 287 -19.57 -20.15 0.00
C ASP A 287 -20.22 -21.22 -0.89
N GLN A 288 -21.34 -20.88 -1.57
CA GLN A 288 -22.15 -21.77 -2.40
C GLN A 288 -22.02 -21.41 -3.89
N ALA A 289 -20.78 -21.31 -4.40
CA ALA A 289 -20.49 -21.01 -5.80
C ALA A 289 -19.25 -21.79 -6.28
N GLU A 290 -18.98 -21.78 -7.56
CA GLU A 290 -17.71 -22.26 -8.13
C GLU A 290 -16.82 -21.03 -8.42
N ILE A 291 -15.84 -20.73 -7.54
CA ILE A 291 -15.00 -19.53 -7.65
C ILE A 291 -13.60 -19.91 -8.12
N TRP A 292 -13.21 -19.42 -9.29
CA TRP A 292 -11.86 -19.56 -9.82
C TRP A 292 -11.04 -18.29 -9.54
N ALA A 293 -10.01 -18.45 -8.70
CA ALA A 293 -9.03 -17.40 -8.39
C ALA A 293 -7.81 -17.60 -9.29
N VAL A 294 -7.67 -16.74 -10.28
CA VAL A 294 -6.57 -16.80 -11.26
C VAL A 294 -5.54 -15.69 -10.99
N ASP A 295 -4.28 -16.05 -11.00
CA ASP A 295 -3.16 -15.08 -10.99
C ASP A 295 -1.96 -15.75 -11.67
N ARG A 296 -1.19 -15.00 -12.46
CA ARG A 296 0.00 -15.53 -13.12
C ARG A 296 1.09 -15.97 -12.14
N SER A 297 1.08 -15.48 -10.91
CA SER A 297 2.07 -15.79 -9.88
C SER A 297 1.58 -16.90 -8.94
N ALA A 298 2.05 -18.11 -9.14
CA ALA A 298 1.81 -19.23 -8.22
C ALA A 298 2.24 -18.92 -6.77
N GLY A 299 3.28 -18.10 -6.58
CA GLY A 299 3.73 -17.64 -5.27
C GLY A 299 2.72 -16.74 -4.57
N ARG A 300 2.06 -15.84 -5.31
CA ARG A 300 1.00 -14.97 -4.79
C ARG A 300 -0.28 -15.72 -4.49
N LEU A 301 -0.61 -16.74 -5.30
CA LEU A 301 -1.79 -17.60 -5.09
C LEU A 301 -1.73 -18.40 -3.80
N LYS A 302 -0.55 -18.69 -3.26
CA LYS A 302 -0.42 -19.29 -1.92
C LYS A 302 -1.06 -18.43 -0.82
N ARG A 303 -1.06 -17.10 -0.99
CA ARG A 303 -1.75 -16.18 -0.06
C ARG A 303 -3.27 -16.26 -0.21
N VAL A 304 -3.77 -16.43 -1.43
CA VAL A 304 -5.21 -16.66 -1.68
C VAL A 304 -5.67 -17.92 -0.95
N ALA A 305 -4.96 -19.04 -1.17
CA ALA A 305 -5.27 -20.32 -0.54
C ALA A 305 -5.19 -20.26 1.00
N ALA A 306 -4.16 -19.60 1.55
CA ALA A 306 -4.02 -19.42 2.99
C ALA A 306 -5.14 -18.56 3.59
N ASN A 307 -5.54 -17.48 2.91
CA ASN A 307 -6.66 -16.63 3.34
C ASN A 307 -8.00 -17.39 3.24
N ALA A 308 -8.25 -18.10 2.15
CA ALA A 308 -9.44 -18.93 1.99
C ALA A 308 -9.56 -19.99 3.10
N ALA A 309 -8.47 -20.72 3.39
CA ALA A 309 -8.44 -21.71 4.45
C ALA A 309 -8.70 -21.10 5.83
N ARG A 310 -8.04 -19.96 6.17
CA ARG A 310 -8.25 -19.27 7.45
C ARG A 310 -9.68 -18.77 7.63
N LEU A 311 -10.27 -18.20 6.56
CA LEU A 311 -11.64 -17.69 6.57
C LEU A 311 -12.69 -18.81 6.43
N GLY A 312 -12.27 -20.04 6.09
CA GLY A 312 -13.11 -21.24 6.01
C GLY A 312 -13.91 -21.34 4.72
N HIS A 313 -13.37 -20.83 3.60
CA HIS A 313 -14.01 -20.89 2.29
C HIS A 313 -13.53 -22.10 1.50
N GLY A 314 -14.45 -23.00 1.16
CA GLY A 314 -14.21 -24.22 0.37
C GLY A 314 -14.49 -24.06 -1.12
N SER A 315 -15.23 -23.05 -1.53
CA SER A 315 -15.66 -22.80 -2.92
C SER A 315 -14.55 -22.28 -3.84
N ILE A 316 -13.41 -21.81 -3.28
CA ILE A 316 -12.35 -21.14 -4.02
C ILE A 316 -11.32 -22.13 -4.57
N GLN A 317 -11.13 -22.12 -5.88
CA GLN A 317 -10.14 -22.89 -6.62
C GLN A 317 -9.06 -21.98 -7.18
N ALA A 318 -7.80 -22.18 -6.79
CA ALA A 318 -6.67 -21.37 -7.23
C ALA A 318 -6.04 -21.95 -8.50
N LEU A 319 -5.82 -21.10 -9.51
CA LEU A 319 -5.20 -21.48 -10.79
C LEU A 319 -4.10 -20.50 -11.17
N ALA A 320 -2.86 -20.99 -11.29
CA ALA A 320 -1.75 -20.21 -11.82
C ALA A 320 -1.81 -20.21 -13.35
N ALA A 321 -2.21 -19.08 -13.95
CA ALA A 321 -2.30 -18.91 -15.40
C ALA A 321 -2.26 -17.42 -15.76
N ASP A 322 -1.88 -17.13 -17.00
CA ASP A 322 -2.09 -15.82 -17.60
C ASP A 322 -3.57 -15.66 -17.97
N ALA A 323 -4.22 -14.68 -17.34
CA ALA A 323 -5.67 -14.51 -17.49
C ALA A 323 -6.09 -14.14 -18.91
N GLU A 324 -5.26 -13.41 -19.63
CA GLU A 324 -5.46 -13.05 -21.05
C GLU A 324 -5.46 -14.26 -22.00
N GLN A 325 -4.85 -15.38 -21.60
CA GLN A 325 -4.73 -16.61 -22.40
C GLN A 325 -5.68 -17.72 -21.93
N LEU A 326 -6.57 -17.44 -20.99
CA LEU A 326 -7.44 -18.47 -20.41
C LEU A 326 -8.32 -19.17 -21.44
N LEU A 327 -8.85 -18.44 -22.42
CA LEU A 327 -9.69 -19.05 -23.48
C LEU A 327 -8.91 -20.03 -24.34
N GLU A 328 -7.67 -19.72 -24.68
CA GLU A 328 -6.80 -20.59 -25.48
C GLU A 328 -6.44 -21.85 -24.71
N ASN A 329 -6.07 -21.68 -23.44
CA ASN A 329 -5.66 -22.79 -22.59
C ASN A 329 -6.83 -23.63 -22.05
N ARG A 330 -8.05 -23.07 -22.04
CA ARG A 330 -9.29 -23.68 -21.53
C ARG A 330 -10.49 -23.34 -22.41
N PRO A 331 -10.54 -23.81 -23.66
CA PRO A 331 -11.61 -23.44 -24.60
C PRO A 331 -13.01 -23.83 -24.10
N GLN A 332 -13.10 -24.84 -23.22
CA GLN A 332 -14.36 -25.25 -22.56
C GLN A 332 -14.92 -24.18 -21.58
N TRP A 333 -14.16 -23.14 -21.27
CA TRP A 333 -14.60 -22.03 -20.41
C TRP A 333 -15.36 -20.93 -21.17
N ARG A 334 -15.44 -21.00 -22.50
CA ARG A 334 -16.21 -20.03 -23.30
C ARG A 334 -17.65 -19.95 -22.80
N GLY A 335 -18.11 -18.75 -22.48
CA GLY A 335 -19.48 -18.48 -22.05
C GLY A 335 -19.89 -19.15 -20.71
N ARG A 336 -18.93 -19.50 -19.85
CA ARG A 336 -19.22 -20.34 -18.68
C ARG A 336 -19.37 -19.57 -17.38
N PHE A 337 -18.88 -18.32 -17.29
CA PHE A 337 -18.88 -17.55 -16.06
C PHE A 337 -20.04 -16.55 -16.02
N GLN A 338 -20.90 -16.65 -15.03
CA GLN A 338 -21.95 -15.67 -14.78
C GLN A 338 -21.37 -14.37 -14.25
N ARG A 339 -20.21 -14.43 -13.56
CA ARG A 339 -19.55 -13.28 -12.96
C ARG A 339 -18.05 -13.32 -13.26
N ILE A 340 -17.53 -12.20 -13.74
CA ILE A 340 -16.09 -12.02 -13.96
C ILE A 340 -15.63 -10.75 -13.25
N LEU A 341 -14.65 -10.88 -12.36
CA LEU A 341 -13.94 -9.78 -11.75
C LEU A 341 -12.56 -9.64 -12.39
N ILE A 342 -12.24 -8.44 -12.84
CA ILE A 342 -10.91 -8.05 -13.29
C ILE A 342 -10.39 -6.96 -12.36
N ASP A 343 -9.65 -7.36 -11.30
CA ASP A 343 -8.89 -6.42 -10.48
C ASP A 343 -7.55 -6.15 -11.16
N ALA A 344 -7.57 -5.30 -12.18
CA ALA A 344 -6.50 -5.18 -13.16
C ALA A 344 -5.18 -4.68 -12.56
N PRO A 345 -4.03 -5.20 -13.01
CA PRO A 345 -2.74 -4.59 -12.75
C PRO A 345 -2.75 -3.13 -13.20
N CYS A 346 -2.41 -2.21 -12.31
CA CYS A 346 -2.50 -0.78 -12.56
C CYS A 346 -1.39 -0.01 -11.84
N SER A 347 -1.31 1.30 -12.08
CA SER A 347 -0.30 2.19 -11.47
C SER A 347 -0.42 2.33 -9.94
N GLY A 348 -1.60 2.04 -9.38
CA GLY A 348 -1.85 2.14 -7.93
C GLY A 348 -1.88 3.56 -7.39
N LEU A 349 -2.08 4.59 -8.22
CA LEU A 349 -2.05 6.00 -7.80
C LEU A 349 -3.14 6.37 -6.78
N GLY A 350 -4.19 5.58 -6.65
CA GLY A 350 -5.20 5.74 -5.60
C GLY A 350 -4.77 5.21 -4.23
N THR A 351 -3.63 4.50 -4.15
CA THR A 351 -3.17 3.86 -2.91
C THR A 351 -1.89 4.47 -2.32
N LEU A 352 -1.48 5.66 -2.76
CA LEU A 352 -0.21 6.29 -2.37
C LEU A 352 -0.08 6.58 -0.88
N ALA A 353 -1.19 6.69 -0.14
CA ALA A 353 -1.19 6.78 1.31
C ALA A 353 -0.72 5.47 1.96
N ARG A 354 -1.15 4.31 1.44
CA ARG A 354 -0.81 2.96 1.92
C ARG A 354 0.54 2.45 1.39
N HIS A 355 0.80 2.73 0.10
CA HIS A 355 1.99 2.31 -0.64
C HIS A 355 2.80 3.53 -1.11
N PRO A 356 3.44 4.26 -0.17
CA PRO A 356 4.09 5.54 -0.50
C PRO A 356 5.28 5.39 -1.45
N ASP A 357 5.88 4.21 -1.54
CA ASP A 357 6.95 3.89 -2.48
C ASP A 357 6.48 3.85 -3.95
N ALA A 358 5.20 3.59 -4.21
CA ALA A 358 4.64 3.57 -5.56
C ALA A 358 4.85 4.90 -6.29
N ARG A 359 4.76 6.04 -5.58
CA ARG A 359 5.01 7.38 -6.16
C ARG A 359 6.43 7.55 -6.75
N TRP A 360 7.40 6.79 -6.25
CA TRP A 360 8.81 6.86 -6.66
C TRP A 360 9.19 5.80 -7.70
N ARG A 361 8.37 4.75 -7.83
CA ARG A 361 8.56 3.67 -8.80
C ARG A 361 7.79 3.90 -10.08
N MET A 362 6.60 4.52 -10.00
CA MET A 362 5.79 4.84 -11.18
C MET A 362 6.39 6.00 -11.96
N THR A 363 6.28 5.87 -13.28
CA THR A 363 6.61 6.89 -14.26
C THR A 363 5.50 6.95 -15.31
N PRO A 364 5.33 8.06 -16.06
CA PRO A 364 4.36 8.10 -17.16
C PRO A 364 4.52 6.95 -18.16
N ALA A 365 5.75 6.63 -18.56
CA ALA A 365 6.04 5.52 -19.48
C ALA A 365 5.64 4.14 -18.90
N ALA A 366 5.82 3.94 -17.58
CA ALA A 366 5.38 2.70 -16.93
C ALA A 366 3.85 2.57 -16.93
N ILE A 367 3.13 3.69 -16.76
CA ILE A 367 1.66 3.72 -16.82
C ILE A 367 1.19 3.42 -18.24
N GLU A 368 1.77 4.06 -19.25
CA GLU A 368 1.47 3.80 -20.66
C GLU A 368 1.67 2.33 -21.02
N GLY A 369 2.71 1.68 -20.46
CA GLY A 369 2.97 0.25 -20.64
C GLY A 369 1.90 -0.68 -20.03
N LEU A 370 1.10 -0.23 -19.06
CA LEU A 370 0.01 -1.02 -18.47
C LEU A 370 -1.26 -1.04 -19.33
N LEU A 371 -1.50 0.00 -20.14
CA LEU A 371 -2.73 0.13 -20.91
C LEU A 371 -2.96 -1.04 -21.89
N PRO A 372 -1.97 -1.50 -22.69
CA PRO A 372 -2.14 -2.67 -23.54
C PRO A 372 -2.47 -3.95 -22.76
N LEU A 373 -1.84 -4.17 -21.62
CA LEU A 373 -2.12 -5.34 -20.77
C LEU A 373 -3.56 -5.31 -20.23
N GLN A 374 -4.04 -4.15 -19.80
CA GLN A 374 -5.42 -3.99 -19.33
C GLN A 374 -6.43 -4.28 -20.43
N ARG A 375 -6.16 -3.85 -21.68
CA ARG A 375 -6.97 -4.17 -22.85
C ARG A 375 -6.93 -5.65 -23.20
N ALA A 376 -5.77 -6.27 -23.17
CA ALA A 376 -5.63 -7.71 -23.41
C ALA A 376 -6.41 -8.55 -22.40
N LEU A 377 -6.42 -8.14 -21.12
CA LEU A 377 -7.25 -8.78 -20.09
C LEU A 377 -8.74 -8.63 -20.40
N LEU A 378 -9.22 -7.45 -20.75
CA LEU A 378 -10.62 -7.21 -21.10
C LEU A 378 -11.06 -8.05 -22.30
N GLU A 379 -10.30 -8.03 -23.41
CA GLU A 379 -10.60 -8.79 -24.62
C GLU A 379 -10.49 -10.32 -24.39
N GLY A 380 -9.47 -10.77 -23.68
CA GLY A 380 -9.23 -12.19 -23.42
C GLY A 380 -10.28 -12.82 -22.50
N LEU A 381 -10.83 -12.03 -21.57
CA LEU A 381 -11.79 -12.54 -20.58
C LEU A 381 -13.25 -12.37 -21.01
N LEU A 382 -13.57 -11.40 -21.86
CA LEU A 382 -14.95 -11.17 -22.32
C LEU A 382 -15.60 -12.43 -22.95
N PRO A 383 -14.92 -13.22 -23.79
CA PRO A 383 -15.51 -14.44 -24.35
C PRO A 383 -15.80 -15.56 -23.33
N LEU A 384 -15.28 -15.45 -22.10
CA LEU A 384 -15.57 -16.39 -21.01
C LEU A 384 -16.88 -16.05 -20.29
N LEU A 385 -17.36 -14.80 -20.46
CA LEU A 385 -18.60 -14.33 -19.85
C LEU A 385 -19.79 -15.05 -20.46
N ALA A 386 -20.69 -15.53 -19.60
CA ALA A 386 -21.95 -16.12 -20.03
C ALA A 386 -22.88 -15.05 -20.62
N GLU A 387 -23.82 -15.47 -21.46
CA GLU A 387 -24.92 -14.60 -21.89
C GLU A 387 -25.64 -14.04 -20.67
N SER A 388 -25.90 -12.74 -20.60
CA SER A 388 -26.44 -12.05 -19.44
C SER A 388 -25.54 -12.05 -18.18
N GLY A 389 -24.27 -12.43 -18.31
CA GLY A 389 -23.30 -12.35 -17.23
C GLY A 389 -22.88 -10.91 -16.91
N THR A 390 -22.25 -10.72 -15.76
CA THR A 390 -21.73 -9.42 -15.30
C THR A 390 -20.21 -9.47 -15.23
N LEU A 391 -19.55 -8.49 -15.86
CA LEU A 391 -18.13 -8.26 -15.75
C LEU A 391 -17.90 -6.96 -14.99
N VAL A 392 -17.08 -7.02 -13.92
CA VAL A 392 -16.62 -5.85 -13.18
C VAL A 392 -15.13 -5.66 -13.43
N TYR A 393 -14.79 -4.49 -13.95
CA TYR A 393 -13.41 -4.03 -14.09
C TYR A 393 -13.08 -3.06 -12.95
N ALA A 394 -12.06 -3.37 -12.19
CA ALA A 394 -11.62 -2.57 -11.04
C ALA A 394 -10.12 -2.27 -11.12
N THR A 395 -9.75 -1.10 -10.64
CA THR A 395 -8.34 -0.69 -10.46
C THR A 395 -8.18 0.05 -9.13
N CYS A 396 -6.98 0.02 -8.58
CA CYS A 396 -6.63 0.86 -7.43
C CYS A 396 -5.93 2.17 -7.85
N THR A 397 -6.17 2.66 -9.07
CA THR A 397 -5.62 3.92 -9.57
C THR A 397 -6.70 4.99 -9.77
N ILE A 398 -6.26 6.24 -9.77
CA ILE A 398 -7.10 7.40 -10.12
C ILE A 398 -6.84 7.91 -11.54
N HIS A 399 -5.98 7.23 -12.31
CA HIS A 399 -5.58 7.63 -13.65
C HIS A 399 -6.70 7.35 -14.67
N PRO A 400 -7.26 8.37 -15.36
CA PRO A 400 -8.39 8.16 -16.26
C PRO A 400 -8.12 7.19 -17.41
N ALA A 401 -6.89 7.16 -17.94
CA ALA A 401 -6.51 6.24 -19.02
C ALA A 401 -6.55 4.77 -18.60
N GLU A 402 -6.40 4.47 -17.30
CA GLU A 402 -6.48 3.10 -16.75
C GLU A 402 -7.90 2.73 -16.28
N ASN A 403 -8.84 3.66 -16.29
CA ASN A 403 -10.21 3.51 -15.81
C ASN A 403 -11.22 3.75 -16.93
N THR A 404 -11.82 4.96 -16.95
CA THR A 404 -12.90 5.31 -17.88
C THR A 404 -12.51 5.12 -19.34
N ALA A 405 -11.27 5.43 -19.72
CA ALA A 405 -10.81 5.26 -21.09
C ALA A 405 -10.70 3.77 -21.52
N GLN A 406 -10.39 2.85 -20.60
CA GLN A 406 -10.37 1.42 -20.88
C GLN A 406 -11.79 0.89 -21.10
N ILE A 407 -12.74 1.33 -20.28
CA ILE A 407 -14.14 0.90 -20.43
C ILE A 407 -14.77 1.50 -21.69
N GLN A 408 -14.51 2.80 -21.98
CA GLN A 408 -15.01 3.40 -23.22
C GLN A 408 -14.44 2.66 -24.45
N TRP A 409 -13.14 2.37 -24.46
CA TRP A 409 -12.51 1.58 -25.51
C TRP A 409 -13.15 0.20 -25.70
N LEU A 410 -13.52 -0.49 -24.60
CA LEU A 410 -14.19 -1.79 -24.66
C LEU A 410 -15.60 -1.65 -25.24
N LEU A 411 -16.40 -0.70 -24.77
CA LEU A 411 -17.78 -0.48 -25.22
C LEU A 411 -17.84 -0.05 -26.70
N ASP A 412 -16.87 0.72 -27.17
CA ASP A 412 -16.79 1.11 -28.60
C ASP A 412 -16.56 -0.11 -29.52
N ARG A 413 -15.92 -1.16 -29.02
CA ARG A 413 -15.62 -2.40 -29.77
C ARG A 413 -16.69 -3.47 -29.61
N HIS A 414 -17.44 -3.42 -28.53
CA HIS A 414 -18.43 -4.39 -28.12
C HIS A 414 -19.77 -3.70 -27.79
N PRO A 415 -20.49 -3.24 -28.84
CA PRO A 415 -21.75 -2.50 -28.66
C PRO A 415 -22.88 -3.34 -28.07
N GLU A 416 -22.72 -4.65 -28.01
CA GLU A 416 -23.64 -5.58 -27.33
C GLU A 416 -23.59 -5.48 -25.79
N LEU A 417 -22.52 -4.91 -25.22
CA LEU A 417 -22.40 -4.69 -23.77
C LEU A 417 -23.27 -3.51 -23.32
N LYS A 418 -23.81 -3.60 -22.12
CA LYS A 418 -24.68 -2.58 -21.51
C LYS A 418 -24.13 -2.12 -20.17
#